data_a0ec7707865fc5f043eb5fafda086774
#
_entry.id   a0ec7707865fc5f043eb5fafda086774
#
_cell.length_a   1.000
_cell.length_b   1.000
_cell.length_c   1.000
_cell.angle_alpha   90.00
_cell.angle_beta   90.00
_cell.angle_gamma   90.00
#
_symmetry.space_group_name_H-M   'P 1'
#
loop_
_entity.id
_entity.type
_entity.pdbx_description
1 polymer ?
#
loop_
_entity_poly.entity_id
_entity_poly.type
_entity_poly.pdbx_seq_one_letter_code
_entity_poly.pdbx_strand_id
1 'polypeptide(L)'
;MFATTIAGGQLAATAPDVCKTIVGTATVPVPYPATGMPSGAMPGTKKVFIVNAPALNLMSKVNPTMGDQPGASGGGGAVSNTIMGPIEYLTASPKVFLEGAPAVRLNDSVTMNNRNTVGVNGLPSQTKVMLG
;
A
#
# COMPACT_ATOMS: atom_id res chain seq x y z
N MET A 1 5.02 1.21 17.69
CA MET A 1 4.35 1.75 16.48
C MET A 1 2.89 1.33 16.49
N PHE A 2 2.02 2.15 15.96
CA PHE A 2 0.59 1.87 15.98
C PHE A 2 0.23 0.71 15.03
N ALA A 3 -0.71 -0.13 15.46
CA ALA A 3 -1.24 -1.19 14.62
C ALA A 3 -2.07 -0.61 13.48
N THR A 4 -2.04 -1.24 12.31
CA THR A 4 -2.80 -0.82 11.14
C THR A 4 -4.10 -1.61 11.03
N THR A 5 -5.19 -0.88 10.76
CA THR A 5 -6.52 -1.45 10.54
C THR A 5 -7.13 -0.90 9.26
N ILE A 6 -8.29 -1.41 8.87
CA ILE A 6 -9.01 -0.87 7.70
C ILE A 6 -9.78 0.42 8.00
N ALA A 7 -9.70 0.96 9.21
CA ALA A 7 -10.47 2.15 9.59
C ALA A 7 -9.99 3.43 8.92
N GLY A 8 -8.78 3.47 8.39
CA GLY A 8 -8.24 4.67 7.78
C GLY A 8 -6.72 4.62 7.67
N GLY A 9 -6.10 5.78 7.71
CA GLY A 9 -4.67 5.93 7.49
C GLY A 9 -4.34 6.16 6.03
N GLN A 10 -3.05 6.20 5.72
CA GLN A 10 -2.59 6.40 4.34
C GLN A 10 -1.25 5.72 4.12
N LEU A 11 -1.12 5.12 2.95
CA LEU A 11 0.14 4.60 2.42
C LEU A 11 0.65 5.59 1.37
N ALA A 12 1.94 5.87 1.40
CA ALA A 12 2.53 6.82 0.47
C ALA A 12 3.85 6.29 -0.07
N ALA A 13 4.09 6.50 -1.36
CA ALA A 13 5.35 6.11 -1.99
C ALA A 13 6.50 6.97 -1.48
N THR A 14 7.63 6.33 -1.23
CA THR A 14 8.89 7.01 -0.90
C THR A 14 9.76 7.21 -2.13
N ALA A 15 9.39 6.58 -3.24
CA ALA A 15 10.02 6.74 -4.55
C ALA A 15 8.92 6.99 -5.58
N PRO A 16 9.20 7.70 -6.69
CA PRO A 16 8.19 7.96 -7.70
C PRO A 16 7.71 6.67 -8.35
N ASP A 17 6.40 6.63 -8.64
CA ASP A 17 5.79 5.55 -9.42
C ASP A 17 5.97 5.89 -10.90
N VAL A 18 7.05 5.39 -11.48
CA VAL A 18 7.41 5.71 -12.87
C VAL A 18 6.56 4.88 -13.81
N CYS A 19 5.72 5.57 -14.58
CA CYS A 19 4.81 4.94 -15.55
C CYS A 19 5.08 5.43 -16.97
N LYS A 20 4.96 4.53 -17.91
CA LYS A 20 5.06 4.86 -19.33
C LYS A 20 3.88 5.73 -19.73
N THR A 21 4.14 6.87 -20.32
CA THR A 21 3.12 7.85 -20.69
C THR A 21 3.35 8.32 -22.12
N ILE A 22 2.29 8.48 -22.88
CA ILE A 22 2.38 9.05 -24.21
C ILE A 22 2.49 10.55 -24.12
N VAL A 23 3.59 11.11 -24.64
CA VAL A 23 3.82 12.54 -24.74
C VAL A 23 4.04 12.89 -26.21
N GLY A 24 3.07 13.54 -26.82
CA GLY A 24 3.09 13.75 -28.27
C GLY A 24 3.01 12.42 -29.01
N THR A 25 4.07 12.07 -29.78
CA THR A 25 4.17 10.82 -30.52
C THR A 25 5.09 9.80 -29.86
N ALA A 26 5.67 10.13 -28.69
CA ALA A 26 6.62 9.26 -27.99
C ALA A 26 6.02 8.72 -26.70
N THR A 27 6.44 7.50 -26.33
CA THR A 27 6.16 6.93 -25.00
C THR A 27 7.38 7.15 -24.13
N VAL A 28 7.22 7.87 -23.02
CA VAL A 28 8.32 8.21 -22.11
C VAL A 28 7.98 7.79 -20.69
N PRO A 29 8.98 7.45 -19.86
CA PRO A 29 8.76 7.21 -18.45
C PRO A 29 8.52 8.55 -17.74
N VAL A 30 7.44 8.66 -16.99
CA VAL A 30 7.07 9.86 -16.22
C VAL A 30 6.87 9.45 -14.77
N PRO A 31 7.45 10.19 -13.80
CA PRO A 31 7.22 9.91 -12.39
C PRO A 31 5.86 10.43 -11.93
N TYR A 32 5.13 9.60 -11.19
CA TYR A 32 3.84 9.95 -10.60
C TYR A 32 3.88 9.73 -9.09
N PRO A 33 3.06 10.47 -8.33
CA PRO A 33 2.85 10.12 -6.93
C PRO A 33 2.05 8.82 -6.85
N ALA A 34 2.26 8.08 -5.77
CA ALA A 34 1.48 6.88 -5.51
C ALA A 34 1.02 6.89 -4.05
N THR A 35 -0.27 6.71 -3.84
CA THR A 35 -0.88 6.65 -2.52
C THR A 35 -1.86 5.50 -2.44
N GLY A 36 -2.16 5.07 -1.23
CA GLY A 36 -3.15 4.05 -0.99
C GLY A 36 -3.83 4.25 0.35
N MET A 37 -5.02 3.70 0.49
CA MET A 37 -5.79 3.78 1.72
C MET A 37 -6.07 2.39 2.28
N PRO A 38 -5.68 2.11 3.54
CA PRO A 38 -5.98 0.82 4.16
C PRO A 38 -7.48 0.47 4.19
N SER A 39 -8.37 1.47 4.10
CA SER A 39 -9.81 1.21 3.98
C SER A 39 -10.19 0.39 2.74
N GLY A 40 -9.34 0.37 1.71
CA GLY A 40 -9.53 -0.47 0.54
C GLY A 40 -8.89 -1.85 0.66
N ALA A 41 -8.36 -2.20 1.82
CA ALA A 41 -7.64 -3.46 2.00
C ALA A 41 -8.59 -4.66 2.03
N MET A 42 -8.10 -5.76 1.47
CA MET A 42 -8.65 -7.08 1.77
C MET A 42 -7.95 -7.56 3.03
N PRO A 43 -8.63 -7.59 4.18
CA PRO A 43 -7.97 -7.92 5.43
C PRO A 43 -7.53 -9.37 5.47
N GLY A 44 -6.32 -9.59 5.97
CA GLY A 44 -5.84 -10.93 6.26
C GLY A 44 -6.45 -11.52 7.54
N THR A 45 -7.18 -10.70 8.31
CA THR A 45 -7.85 -11.14 9.53
C THR A 45 -9.37 -11.00 9.40
N LYS A 46 -10.10 -11.94 10.02
CA LYS A 46 -11.57 -11.93 10.03
C LYS A 46 -12.13 -11.76 11.43
N LYS A 47 -11.36 -12.11 12.45
CA LYS A 47 -11.81 -12.18 13.84
C LYS A 47 -11.08 -11.22 14.76
N VAL A 48 -10.02 -10.59 14.29
CA VAL A 48 -9.23 -9.67 15.11
C VAL A 48 -9.61 -8.24 14.80
N PHE A 49 -10.12 -7.55 15.80
CA PHE A 49 -10.52 -6.15 15.69
C PHE A 49 -9.67 -5.28 16.61
N ILE A 50 -9.23 -4.15 16.11
CA ILE A 50 -8.52 -3.13 16.88
C ILE A 50 -9.29 -1.83 16.70
N VAL A 51 -9.74 -1.24 17.80
CA VAL A 51 -10.56 -0.02 17.79
C VAL A 51 -11.76 -0.18 16.85
N ASN A 52 -12.47 -1.30 16.98
CA ASN A 52 -13.69 -1.65 16.22
C ASN A 52 -13.50 -1.80 14.71
N ALA A 53 -12.27 -2.02 14.25
CA ALA A 53 -12.01 -2.25 12.83
C ALA A 53 -11.10 -3.49 12.66
N PRO A 54 -11.31 -4.29 11.60
CA PRO A 54 -10.43 -5.43 11.34
C PRO A 54 -8.98 -5.00 11.20
N ALA A 55 -8.09 -5.72 11.89
CA ALA A 55 -6.66 -5.46 11.81
C ALA A 55 -6.07 -6.07 10.55
N LEU A 56 -4.99 -5.47 10.05
CA LEU A 56 -4.27 -5.94 8.89
C LEU A 56 -3.03 -6.73 9.28
N ASN A 57 -2.68 -7.70 8.46
CA ASN A 57 -1.46 -8.48 8.63
C ASN A 57 -0.65 -8.50 7.33
N LEU A 58 0.48 -9.20 7.33
CA LEU A 58 1.39 -9.24 6.19
C LEU A 58 0.75 -9.83 4.93
N MET A 59 -0.31 -10.61 5.07
CA MET A 59 -1.05 -11.19 3.94
C MET A 59 -2.15 -10.28 3.40
N SER A 60 -2.38 -9.13 4.01
CA SER A 60 -3.36 -8.16 3.55
C SER A 60 -2.86 -7.44 2.31
N LYS A 61 -3.79 -7.11 1.40
CA LYS A 61 -3.48 -6.32 0.20
C LYS A 61 -4.40 -5.13 0.13
N VAL A 62 -3.86 -3.99 -0.29
CA VAL A 62 -4.61 -2.75 -0.45
C VAL A 62 -4.79 -2.47 -1.94
N ASN A 63 -6.00 -2.19 -2.36
CA ASN A 63 -6.35 -1.81 -3.72
C ASN A 63 -7.23 -0.56 -3.73
N PRO A 64 -7.06 0.33 -4.71
CA PRO A 64 -5.94 0.42 -5.66
C PRO A 64 -4.84 1.36 -5.21
N THR A 65 -3.71 1.38 -5.91
CA THR A 65 -2.75 2.49 -5.85
C THR A 65 -3.34 3.67 -6.63
N MET A 66 -3.27 4.86 -6.07
CA MET A 66 -3.85 6.07 -6.66
C MET A 66 -2.75 7.08 -7.03
N GLY A 67 -2.98 7.87 -8.06
CA GLY A 67 -2.09 8.95 -8.47
C GLY A 67 -1.36 8.72 -9.78
N ASP A 68 -1.36 7.51 -10.31
CA ASP A 68 -0.63 7.11 -11.51
C ASP A 68 -1.52 6.88 -12.74
N GLN A 69 -2.81 7.23 -12.65
CA GLN A 69 -3.79 7.00 -13.70
C GLN A 69 -3.39 7.57 -15.08
N PRO A 70 -2.72 8.75 -15.19
CA PRO A 70 -2.30 9.24 -16.50
C PRO A 70 -1.31 8.35 -17.23
N GLY A 71 -0.62 7.44 -16.54
CA GLY A 71 0.29 6.47 -17.14
C GLY A 71 -0.39 5.37 -17.95
N ALA A 72 -1.72 5.28 -17.90
CA ALA A 72 -2.46 4.22 -18.60
C ALA A 72 -2.26 4.26 -20.11
N SER A 73 -2.15 5.46 -20.70
CA SER A 73 -2.02 5.62 -22.15
C SER A 73 -0.73 5.04 -22.72
N GLY A 74 0.33 5.00 -21.92
CA GLY A 74 1.64 4.50 -22.34
C GLY A 74 1.92 3.04 -21.95
N GLY A 75 0.99 2.41 -21.26
CA GLY A 75 1.12 1.00 -20.85
C GLY A 75 1.41 0.78 -19.37
N GLY A 76 1.34 1.83 -18.55
CA GLY A 76 1.47 1.71 -17.09
C GLY A 76 2.91 1.71 -16.59
N GLY A 77 3.13 1.11 -15.43
CA GLY A 77 4.40 1.13 -14.74
C GLY A 77 5.57 0.63 -15.55
N ALA A 78 6.74 1.24 -15.37
CA ALA A 78 7.94 0.87 -16.09
C ALA A 78 8.40 -0.56 -15.77
N VAL A 79 8.08 -1.04 -14.57
CA VAL A 79 8.41 -2.40 -14.12
C VAL A 79 7.20 -3.33 -14.22
N SER A 80 6.04 -2.90 -13.69
CA SER A 80 4.86 -3.77 -13.56
C SER A 80 3.93 -3.76 -14.77
N ASN A 81 4.07 -2.81 -15.70
CA ASN A 81 3.17 -2.58 -16.82
C ASN A 81 1.71 -2.34 -16.38
N THR A 82 1.52 -1.79 -15.18
CA THR A 82 0.21 -1.63 -14.55
C THR A 82 0.08 -0.21 -14.01
N ILE A 83 -1.17 0.28 -13.96
CA ILE A 83 -1.53 1.45 -13.16
C ILE A 83 -2.53 1.00 -12.10
N MET A 84 -2.63 1.77 -11.00
CA MET A 84 -3.58 1.49 -9.92
C MET A 84 -3.50 0.04 -9.42
N GLY A 85 -2.31 -0.53 -9.45
CA GLY A 85 -2.09 -1.91 -9.05
C GLY A 85 -2.17 -2.11 -7.53
N PRO A 86 -2.13 -3.38 -7.07
CA PRO A 86 -2.23 -3.67 -5.65
C PRO A 86 -1.02 -3.19 -4.86
N ILE A 87 -1.26 -2.88 -3.59
CA ILE A 87 -0.24 -2.57 -2.61
C ILE A 87 -0.07 -3.77 -1.70
N GLU A 88 1.15 -4.23 -1.54
CA GLU A 88 1.48 -5.35 -0.67
C GLU A 88 2.43 -4.91 0.44
N TYR A 89 2.23 -5.44 1.64
CA TYR A 89 3.11 -5.16 2.76
C TYR A 89 4.38 -6.00 2.67
N LEU A 90 5.53 -5.39 2.92
CA LEU A 90 6.83 -6.06 2.92
C LEU A 90 7.32 -6.38 4.31
N THR A 91 7.04 -5.52 5.28
CA THR A 91 7.49 -5.68 6.66
C THR A 91 6.30 -5.64 7.61
N ALA A 92 6.47 -6.26 8.76
CA ALA A 92 5.46 -6.33 9.79
C ALA A 92 6.12 -6.63 11.13
N SER A 93 5.34 -6.65 12.22
CA SER A 93 5.87 -6.91 13.54
C SER A 93 6.48 -8.33 13.63
N PRO A 94 7.75 -8.47 14.04
CA PRO A 94 8.33 -9.78 14.24
C PRO A 94 7.85 -10.47 15.52
N LYS A 95 7.11 -9.76 16.36
CA LYS A 95 6.68 -10.24 17.68
C LYS A 95 5.19 -10.53 17.80
N VAL A 96 4.37 -9.88 16.97
CA VAL A 96 2.91 -9.97 17.05
C VAL A 96 2.37 -10.59 15.77
N PHE A 97 1.63 -11.69 15.92
CA PHE A 97 1.01 -12.40 14.81
C PHE A 97 -0.51 -12.32 14.95
N LEU A 98 -1.18 -12.02 13.86
CA LEU A 98 -2.63 -11.97 13.78
C LEU A 98 -3.10 -13.00 12.77
N GLU A 99 -3.84 -14.01 13.23
CA GLU A 99 -4.36 -15.10 12.39
C GLU A 99 -3.31 -15.76 11.50
N GLY A 100 -2.15 -16.03 12.07
CA GLY A 100 -1.09 -16.80 11.42
C GLY A 100 -0.10 -15.98 10.59
N ALA A 101 -0.24 -14.65 10.54
CA ALA A 101 0.69 -13.78 9.84
C ALA A 101 1.09 -12.59 10.70
N PRO A 102 2.32 -12.04 10.53
CA PRO A 102 2.76 -10.87 11.30
C PRO A 102 1.83 -9.68 11.14
N ALA A 103 1.59 -8.94 12.23
CA ALA A 103 0.73 -7.76 12.23
C ALA A 103 1.43 -6.57 11.59
N VAL A 104 0.69 -5.80 10.78
CA VAL A 104 1.21 -4.61 10.11
C VAL A 104 1.16 -3.41 11.05
N ARG A 105 2.19 -2.59 11.00
CA ARG A 105 2.36 -1.42 11.85
C ARG A 105 2.52 -0.14 11.04
N LEU A 106 2.36 1.01 11.73
CA LEU A 106 2.77 2.30 11.17
C LEU A 106 4.28 2.24 10.82
N ASN A 107 4.65 2.87 9.72
CA ASN A 107 6.00 2.89 9.14
C ASN A 107 6.49 1.56 8.55
N ASP A 108 5.65 0.55 8.45
CA ASP A 108 6.02 -0.66 7.72
C ASP A 108 6.10 -0.37 6.22
N SER A 109 7.07 -1.01 5.57
CA SER A 109 7.32 -0.82 4.14
C SER A 109 6.31 -1.57 3.30
N VAL A 110 5.98 -1.00 2.15
CA VAL A 110 5.05 -1.60 1.17
C VAL A 110 5.63 -1.51 -0.23
N THR A 111 5.16 -2.38 -1.12
CA THR A 111 5.31 -2.20 -2.56
C THR A 111 3.99 -1.69 -3.11
N MET A 112 4.03 -0.78 -4.07
CA MET A 112 2.86 -0.11 -4.62
C MET A 112 2.79 -0.29 -6.13
N ASN A 113 1.58 -0.21 -6.69
CA ASN A 113 1.31 -0.40 -8.11
C ASN A 113 1.90 -1.71 -8.63
N ASN A 114 1.54 -2.81 -7.97
CA ASN A 114 1.98 -4.15 -8.33
C ASN A 114 3.52 -4.26 -8.42
N ARG A 115 4.21 -3.76 -7.38
CA ARG A 115 5.68 -3.75 -7.25
C ARG A 115 6.42 -2.80 -8.19
N ASN A 116 5.72 -1.83 -8.76
CA ASN A 116 6.36 -0.82 -9.61
C ASN A 116 7.17 0.19 -8.79
N THR A 117 6.76 0.46 -7.56
CA THR A 117 7.49 1.35 -6.64
C THR A 117 7.33 0.87 -5.21
N VAL A 118 7.99 1.56 -4.28
CA VAL A 118 7.96 1.25 -2.86
C VAL A 118 7.45 2.43 -2.06
N GLY A 119 6.92 2.15 -0.88
CA GLY A 119 6.41 3.19 0.00
C GLY A 119 6.38 2.74 1.44
N VAL A 120 5.72 3.55 2.28
CA VAL A 120 5.55 3.28 3.70
C VAL A 120 4.12 3.53 4.13
N ASN A 121 3.74 2.90 5.23
CA ASN A 121 2.48 3.16 5.92
C ASN A 121 2.67 4.42 6.77
N GLY A 122 2.41 5.59 6.18
CA GLY A 122 2.82 6.89 6.73
C GLY A 122 1.85 7.56 7.69
N LEU A 123 0.55 7.22 7.64
CA LEU A 123 -0.45 7.78 8.55
C LEU A 123 -1.15 6.66 9.32
N PRO A 124 -1.37 6.84 10.64
CA PRO A 124 -2.00 5.80 11.44
C PRO A 124 -3.51 5.71 11.18
N SER A 125 -4.04 4.50 11.19
CA SER A 125 -5.47 4.25 11.14
C SER A 125 -6.14 4.37 12.51
N GLN A 126 -5.37 4.23 13.59
CA GLN A 126 -5.80 4.40 14.97
C GLN A 126 -4.58 4.72 15.83
N THR A 127 -4.80 5.27 17.02
CA THR A 127 -3.73 5.74 17.89
C THR A 127 -3.84 5.16 19.31
N LYS A 128 -4.55 4.06 19.49
CA LYS A 128 -4.76 3.46 20.82
C LYS A 128 -3.95 2.20 21.05
N VAL A 129 -3.74 1.39 20.03
CA VAL A 129 -3.02 0.11 20.14
C VAL A 129 -1.68 0.20 19.46
N MET A 130 -0.62 -0.09 20.20
CA MET A 130 0.76 -0.07 19.69
C MET A 130 1.32 -1.49 19.66
N LEU A 131 2.09 -1.80 18.63
CA LEU A 131 2.77 -3.08 18.44
C LEU A 131 4.28 -2.92 18.54
N GLY A 132 4.91 -3.99 18.98
CA GLY A 132 6.36 -4.06 19.01
C GLY A 132 7.02 -4.36 17.68
#